data_d36e2c7b9ea7d7953818c57274e19157
#
_entry.id   d36e2c7b9ea7d7953818c57274e19157
#
_cell.length_a   1.000
_cell.length_b   1.000
_cell.length_c   1.000
_cell.angle_alpha   90.00
_cell.angle_beta   90.00
_cell.angle_gamma   90.00
#
_symmetry.space_group_name_H-M   'P 1'
#
loop_
_entity.id
_entity.type
_entity.pdbx_description
1 polymer ?
#
loop_
_entity_poly.entity_id
_entity_poly.type
_entity_poly.pdbx_seq_one_letter_code
_entity_poly.pdbx_strand_id
1 'polypeptide(L)'
;MKHMTFVQWAVWLGFIYSVCSCQPRPDLKLWYTRPAERWEETLPLGNGRLGMMPDGGVVQETIVLNDITMWSGSFQDTRNPEALKYLPEIRRLLLEGKNDEAQELMYKHFACGGQGSAFGQGANAPYGAFQLLGNLHLQYHFPDSSDVGYSAYERGLSLDKALAWTCFRKGKVKYRREYFVSQTEDVMIMKLTADRKGMLDFDVAIDRPENYTCYANDGVVYMEGQLDNGIGKAGTKYMVQLKVWTADGTSHSF
;
A
#
# COMPACT_ATOMS: atom_id res chain seq x y z
N MET A 1 -20.70 -65.68 -3.59
CA MET A 1 -20.02 -64.41 -3.94
C MET A 1 -20.82 -63.75 -5.07
N LYS A 2 -21.46 -62.60 -4.80
CA LYS A 2 -22.20 -61.87 -5.85
C LYS A 2 -21.17 -61.14 -6.73
N HIS A 3 -21.19 -61.43 -8.03
CA HIS A 3 -20.35 -60.72 -9.00
C HIS A 3 -20.80 -59.28 -9.11
N MET A 4 -19.98 -58.34 -8.65
CA MET A 4 -20.18 -56.94 -8.95
C MET A 4 -19.98 -56.70 -10.45
N THR A 5 -20.92 -56.01 -11.08
CA THR A 5 -20.88 -55.69 -12.50
C THR A 5 -19.76 -54.66 -12.79
N PHE A 6 -19.25 -54.69 -14.01
CA PHE A 6 -18.17 -53.79 -14.48
C PHE A 6 -18.52 -52.29 -14.22
N VAL A 7 -19.80 -51.94 -14.28
CA VAL A 7 -20.31 -50.61 -13.99
C VAL A 7 -20.10 -50.22 -12.51
N GLN A 8 -20.29 -51.15 -11.57
CA GLN A 8 -20.06 -50.91 -10.14
C GLN A 8 -18.58 -50.62 -9.83
N TRP A 9 -17.68 -51.29 -10.49
CA TRP A 9 -16.24 -51.03 -10.38
C TRP A 9 -15.85 -49.69 -10.96
N ALA A 10 -16.44 -49.25 -12.08
CA ALA A 10 -16.19 -47.95 -12.69
C ALA A 10 -16.68 -46.81 -11.79
N VAL A 11 -17.81 -46.97 -11.11
CA VAL A 11 -18.34 -45.97 -10.15
C VAL A 11 -17.42 -45.87 -8.92
N TRP A 12 -16.91 -47.00 -8.39
CA TRP A 12 -16.00 -46.95 -7.26
C TRP A 12 -14.63 -46.34 -7.62
N LEU A 13 -14.10 -46.62 -8.79
CA LEU A 13 -12.87 -45.98 -9.31
C LEU A 13 -13.07 -44.48 -9.55
N GLY A 14 -14.22 -44.07 -10.09
CA GLY A 14 -14.57 -42.64 -10.26
C GLY A 14 -14.67 -41.89 -8.92
N PHE A 15 -15.19 -42.58 -7.88
CA PHE A 15 -15.31 -41.99 -6.54
C PHE A 15 -13.93 -41.82 -5.86
N ILE A 16 -13.03 -42.80 -6.05
CA ILE A 16 -11.65 -42.72 -5.53
C ILE A 16 -10.87 -41.61 -6.22
N TYR A 17 -11.05 -41.38 -7.53
CA TYR A 17 -10.41 -40.29 -8.23
C TYR A 17 -10.96 -38.91 -7.84
N SER A 18 -12.25 -38.82 -7.48
CA SER A 18 -12.90 -37.56 -7.07
C SER A 18 -12.46 -37.07 -5.69
N VAL A 19 -12.04 -37.98 -4.82
CA VAL A 19 -11.58 -37.64 -3.45
C VAL A 19 -10.10 -37.24 -3.42
N CYS A 20 -9.33 -37.51 -4.49
CA CYS A 20 -7.87 -37.31 -4.52
C CYS A 20 -7.43 -35.95 -5.09
N SER A 21 -8.36 -35.02 -5.44
CA SER A 21 -8.01 -33.75 -6.07
C SER A 21 -8.00 -32.55 -5.12
N CYS A 22 -8.00 -32.75 -3.81
CA CYS A 22 -7.73 -31.68 -2.87
C CYS A 22 -6.21 -31.59 -2.63
N GLN A 23 -5.48 -31.15 -3.65
CA GLN A 23 -4.09 -30.75 -3.42
C GLN A 23 -4.13 -29.49 -2.54
N PRO A 24 -3.36 -29.42 -1.46
CA PRO A 24 -3.23 -28.20 -0.70
C PRO A 24 -2.78 -27.09 -1.67
N ARG A 25 -3.53 -26.02 -1.73
CA ARG A 25 -3.12 -24.87 -2.54
C ARG A 25 -1.73 -24.43 -2.06
N PRO A 26 -0.78 -24.17 -2.98
CA PRO A 26 0.51 -23.66 -2.58
C PRO A 26 0.30 -22.38 -1.75
N ASP A 27 1.04 -22.26 -0.66
CA ASP A 27 1.03 -21.07 0.21
C ASP A 27 1.55 -19.89 -0.61
N LEU A 28 0.63 -19.07 -1.11
CA LEU A 28 0.96 -17.92 -1.95
C LEU A 28 1.49 -16.80 -1.06
N LYS A 29 2.81 -16.66 -1.02
CA LYS A 29 3.49 -15.64 -0.21
C LYS A 29 4.69 -15.03 -0.91
N LEU A 30 4.92 -13.76 -0.62
CA LEU A 30 6.21 -13.10 -0.78
C LEU A 30 6.99 -13.25 0.52
N TRP A 31 8.31 -13.41 0.47
CA TRP A 31 9.14 -13.48 1.67
C TRP A 31 10.56 -13.01 1.43
N TYR A 32 11.20 -12.48 2.47
CA TYR A 32 12.54 -11.90 2.43
C TYR A 32 13.25 -12.17 3.75
N THR A 33 14.57 -12.26 3.71
CA THR A 33 15.43 -12.54 4.87
C THR A 33 16.16 -11.31 5.41
N ARG A 34 15.83 -10.12 4.91
CA ARG A 34 16.36 -8.83 5.35
C ARG A 34 15.27 -7.75 5.29
N PRO A 35 15.41 -6.63 6.05
CA PRO A 35 14.58 -5.45 5.87
C PRO A 35 14.64 -4.91 4.43
N ALA A 36 13.67 -4.12 4.04
CA ALA A 36 13.71 -3.39 2.79
C ALA A 36 14.73 -2.25 2.91
N GLU A 37 15.56 -2.08 1.90
CA GLU A 37 16.51 -0.98 1.80
C GLU A 37 15.98 0.14 0.88
N ARG A 38 15.02 -0.21 0.04
CA ARG A 38 14.38 0.69 -0.91
C ARG A 38 12.88 0.55 -0.84
N TRP A 39 12.18 1.60 -1.24
CA TRP A 39 10.72 1.65 -1.24
C TRP A 39 10.09 0.48 -2.02
N GLU A 40 10.65 0.10 -3.15
CA GLU A 40 10.13 -0.97 -4.02
C GLU A 40 10.24 -2.37 -3.40
N GLU A 41 11.04 -2.51 -2.34
CA GLU A 41 11.19 -3.78 -1.62
C GLU A 41 10.19 -3.93 -0.46
N THR A 42 9.41 -2.90 -0.17
CA THR A 42 8.39 -2.94 0.89
C THR A 42 7.22 -3.88 0.53
N LEU A 43 6.42 -4.25 1.50
CA LEU A 43 5.29 -5.18 1.33
C LEU A 43 3.97 -4.41 1.26
N PRO A 44 3.33 -4.30 0.09
CA PRO A 44 2.11 -3.52 -0.06
C PRO A 44 0.89 -4.24 0.53
N LEU A 45 0.12 -3.52 1.32
CA LEU A 45 -1.16 -3.92 1.89
C LEU A 45 -2.20 -2.84 1.59
N GLY A 46 -3.46 -3.23 1.38
CA GLY A 46 -4.53 -2.27 1.16
C GLY A 46 -5.91 -2.90 1.07
N ASN A 47 -6.93 -2.07 1.19
CA ASN A 47 -8.34 -2.44 1.03
C ASN A 47 -9.01 -1.77 -0.19
N GLY A 48 -8.21 -1.13 -1.06
CA GLY A 48 -8.72 -0.36 -2.20
C GLY A 48 -8.91 1.12 -1.91
N ARG A 49 -9.01 1.54 -0.64
CA ARG A 49 -9.02 2.92 -0.20
C ARG A 49 -7.73 3.29 0.53
N LEU A 50 -7.44 2.59 1.62
CA LEU A 50 -6.23 2.77 2.42
C LEU A 50 -5.15 1.81 1.99
N GLY A 51 -3.90 2.20 2.15
CA GLY A 51 -2.74 1.38 1.90
C GLY A 51 -1.63 1.63 2.90
N MET A 52 -0.86 0.58 3.22
CA MET A 52 0.34 0.66 4.03
C MET A 52 1.45 -0.20 3.45
N MET A 53 2.69 0.23 3.63
CA MET A 53 3.87 -0.44 3.06
C MET A 53 5.00 -0.49 4.10
N PRO A 54 5.03 -1.51 4.99
CA PRO A 54 6.09 -1.69 5.97
C PRO A 54 7.41 -2.10 5.32
N ASP A 55 8.51 -1.49 5.76
CA ASP A 55 9.88 -1.86 5.36
C ASP A 55 10.46 -3.02 6.18
N GLY A 56 9.89 -3.28 7.36
CA GLY A 56 10.32 -4.33 8.28
C GLY A 56 11.65 -4.03 8.97
N GLY A 57 12.03 -2.79 9.10
CA GLY A 57 13.24 -2.36 9.82
C GLY A 57 13.25 -2.83 11.26
N VAL A 58 14.38 -3.28 11.78
CA VAL A 58 14.45 -3.89 13.13
C VAL A 58 14.44 -2.84 14.23
N VAL A 59 15.35 -1.88 14.15
CA VAL A 59 15.53 -0.81 15.16
C VAL A 59 14.67 0.40 14.80
N GLN A 60 14.70 0.77 13.56
CA GLN A 60 13.85 1.81 12.97
C GLN A 60 12.99 1.16 11.90
N GLU A 61 11.72 1.48 11.88
CA GLU A 61 10.80 1.01 10.86
C GLU A 61 10.00 2.17 10.31
N THR A 62 9.93 2.24 8.99
CA THR A 62 9.12 3.22 8.28
C THR A 62 8.02 2.51 7.50
N ILE A 63 6.81 2.94 7.71
CA ILE A 63 5.62 2.43 7.04
C ILE A 63 5.01 3.57 6.22
N VAL A 64 5.07 3.46 4.91
CA VAL A 64 4.43 4.42 4.01
C VAL A 64 2.93 4.23 4.05
N LEU A 65 2.19 5.32 4.26
CA LEU A 65 0.73 5.33 4.37
C LEU A 65 0.10 6.00 3.14
N ASN A 66 -1.00 5.45 2.68
CA ASN A 66 -1.76 5.95 1.55
C ASN A 66 -3.26 6.03 1.84
N ASP A 67 -3.90 7.04 1.25
CA ASP A 67 -5.36 7.10 1.06
C ASP A 67 -5.61 7.51 -0.40
N ILE A 68 -6.48 6.79 -1.10
CA ILE A 68 -6.78 7.03 -2.52
C ILE A 68 -7.32 8.43 -2.82
N THR A 69 -7.84 9.12 -1.80
CA THR A 69 -8.39 10.47 -1.93
C THR A 69 -7.35 11.59 -1.84
N MET A 70 -6.08 11.24 -1.57
CA MET A 70 -4.99 12.21 -1.42
C MET A 70 -4.51 12.73 -2.77
N TRP A 71 -5.21 13.71 -3.29
CA TRP A 71 -4.86 14.39 -4.53
C TRP A 71 -4.69 15.87 -4.31
N SER A 72 -3.56 16.42 -4.76
CA SER A 72 -3.39 17.86 -4.92
C SER A 72 -4.18 18.37 -6.13
N GLY A 73 -4.23 19.69 -6.30
CA GLY A 73 -4.92 20.30 -7.43
C GLY A 73 -6.41 20.54 -7.18
N SER A 74 -7.08 20.94 -8.23
CA SER A 74 -8.52 21.27 -8.23
C SER A 74 -9.14 20.91 -9.57
N PHE A 75 -10.47 21.01 -9.65
CA PHE A 75 -11.16 20.86 -10.91
C PHE A 75 -10.64 21.86 -11.94
N GLN A 76 -10.31 21.36 -13.12
CA GLN A 76 -9.92 22.14 -14.29
C GLN A 76 -10.79 21.74 -15.47
N ASP A 77 -11.17 22.71 -16.30
CA ASP A 77 -11.85 22.42 -17.55
C ASP A 77 -10.81 21.92 -18.58
N THR A 78 -10.75 20.63 -18.77
CA THR A 78 -9.84 19.96 -19.70
C THR A 78 -10.46 19.70 -21.06
N ARG A 79 -11.65 20.20 -21.34
CA ARG A 79 -12.32 19.99 -22.64
C ARG A 79 -11.56 20.74 -23.72
N ASN A 80 -11.38 20.08 -24.85
CA ASN A 80 -10.86 20.68 -26.06
C ASN A 80 -11.93 20.68 -27.17
N PRO A 81 -12.71 21.75 -27.32
CA PRO A 81 -13.82 21.80 -28.30
C PRO A 81 -13.32 21.71 -29.74
N GLU A 82 -12.05 22.05 -30.01
CA GLU A 82 -11.48 21.96 -31.36
C GLU A 82 -11.16 20.54 -31.78
N ALA A 83 -10.98 19.61 -30.83
CA ALA A 83 -10.60 18.23 -31.12
C ALA A 83 -11.58 17.53 -32.08
N LEU A 84 -12.89 17.77 -31.92
CA LEU A 84 -13.92 17.15 -32.74
C LEU A 84 -13.73 17.42 -34.26
N LYS A 85 -13.19 18.57 -34.62
CA LYS A 85 -12.97 18.96 -36.03
C LYS A 85 -11.95 18.05 -36.74
N TYR A 86 -11.00 17.50 -36.00
CA TYR A 86 -9.92 16.65 -36.53
C TYR A 86 -10.24 15.17 -36.46
N LEU A 87 -11.29 14.76 -35.74
CA LEU A 87 -11.65 13.35 -35.58
C LEU A 87 -11.93 12.64 -36.95
N PRO A 88 -12.63 13.21 -37.93
CA PRO A 88 -12.85 12.56 -39.21
C PRO A 88 -11.53 12.29 -39.96
N GLU A 89 -10.60 13.24 -39.94
CA GLU A 89 -9.30 13.11 -40.61
C GLU A 89 -8.41 12.07 -39.93
N ILE A 90 -8.36 12.06 -38.61
CA ILE A 90 -7.64 11.03 -37.85
C ILE A 90 -8.17 9.63 -38.16
N ARG A 91 -9.49 9.46 -38.23
CA ARG A 91 -10.10 8.17 -38.61
C ARG A 91 -9.76 7.77 -40.03
N ARG A 92 -9.76 8.70 -40.98
CA ARG A 92 -9.38 8.45 -42.35
C ARG A 92 -7.93 7.95 -42.45
N LEU A 93 -7.00 8.64 -41.80
CA LEU A 93 -5.59 8.27 -41.80
C LEU A 93 -5.36 6.88 -41.18
N LEU A 94 -6.03 6.56 -40.09
CA LEU A 94 -5.96 5.23 -39.47
C LEU A 94 -6.49 4.13 -40.40
N LEU A 95 -7.59 4.38 -41.12
CA LEU A 95 -8.15 3.42 -42.11
C LEU A 95 -7.25 3.23 -43.33
N GLU A 96 -6.47 4.24 -43.67
CA GLU A 96 -5.46 4.18 -44.76
C GLU A 96 -4.13 3.57 -44.30
N GLY A 97 -3.99 3.19 -43.01
CA GLY A 97 -2.74 2.65 -42.45
C GLY A 97 -1.66 3.69 -42.20
N LYS A 98 -1.99 4.97 -42.27
CA LYS A 98 -1.08 6.11 -42.05
C LYS A 98 -1.03 6.44 -40.54
N ASN A 99 -0.51 5.51 -39.73
CA ASN A 99 -0.56 5.60 -38.31
C ASN A 99 0.26 6.77 -37.73
N ASP A 100 1.43 7.03 -38.30
CA ASP A 100 2.31 8.11 -37.84
C ASP A 100 1.66 9.49 -38.07
N GLU A 101 1.07 9.73 -39.24
CA GLU A 101 0.35 10.97 -39.53
C GLU A 101 -0.87 11.15 -38.64
N ALA A 102 -1.61 10.07 -38.38
CA ALA A 102 -2.74 10.09 -37.47
C ALA A 102 -2.31 10.42 -36.01
N GLN A 103 -1.20 9.85 -35.56
CA GLN A 103 -0.62 10.10 -34.27
C GLN A 103 -0.16 11.56 -34.09
N GLU A 104 0.53 12.09 -35.08
CA GLU A 104 0.94 13.51 -35.07
C GLU A 104 -0.28 14.45 -34.98
N LEU A 105 -1.33 14.16 -35.77
CA LEU A 105 -2.55 14.93 -35.74
C LEU A 105 -3.29 14.83 -34.40
N MET A 106 -3.30 13.63 -33.78
CA MET A 106 -3.82 13.41 -32.44
C MET A 106 -3.04 14.22 -31.40
N TYR A 107 -1.74 14.13 -31.40
CA TYR A 107 -0.90 14.89 -30.46
C TYR A 107 -1.11 16.39 -30.56
N LYS A 108 -1.27 16.89 -31.79
CA LYS A 108 -1.44 18.32 -32.03
C LYS A 108 -2.82 18.85 -31.65
N HIS A 109 -3.87 18.07 -31.88
CA HIS A 109 -5.25 18.56 -31.82
C HIS A 109 -6.16 17.81 -30.85
N PHE A 110 -5.78 16.60 -30.41
CA PHE A 110 -6.58 15.78 -29.50
C PHE A 110 -6.07 15.80 -28.06
N ALA A 111 -5.17 16.72 -27.74
CA ALA A 111 -4.74 16.95 -26.37
C ALA A 111 -5.87 17.59 -25.56
N CYS A 112 -5.95 17.25 -24.28
CA CYS A 112 -6.86 17.91 -23.36
C CYS A 112 -6.54 19.42 -23.28
N GLY A 113 -7.54 20.25 -23.08
CA GLY A 113 -7.37 21.64 -22.66
C GLY A 113 -6.85 21.74 -21.21
N GLY A 114 -6.52 22.95 -20.77
CA GLY A 114 -6.06 23.20 -19.41
C GLY A 114 -4.54 23.20 -19.26
N GLN A 115 -4.09 23.75 -18.14
CA GLN A 115 -2.67 23.85 -17.82
C GLN A 115 -2.08 22.47 -17.58
N GLY A 116 -0.91 22.19 -18.17
CA GLY A 116 -0.17 20.96 -17.95
C GLY A 116 -0.62 19.75 -18.75
N SER A 117 -1.64 19.88 -19.60
CA SER A 117 -2.20 18.77 -20.35
C SER A 117 -1.58 18.52 -21.73
N ALA A 118 -0.60 19.30 -22.20
CA ALA A 118 0.01 19.16 -23.53
C ALA A 118 1.51 18.83 -23.44
N PHE A 119 1.94 17.78 -24.13
CA PHE A 119 3.32 17.46 -24.54
C PHE A 119 4.44 17.82 -23.55
N GLY A 120 4.49 17.15 -22.41
CA GLY A 120 5.57 17.32 -21.44
C GLY A 120 5.58 18.68 -20.71
N GLN A 121 4.65 19.56 -20.98
CA GLN A 121 4.51 20.81 -20.25
C GLN A 121 3.89 20.63 -18.87
N GLY A 122 3.32 19.46 -18.60
CA GLY A 122 2.72 19.10 -17.34
C GLY A 122 3.66 19.13 -16.14
N ALA A 123 4.95 18.88 -16.37
CA ALA A 123 5.96 18.89 -15.30
C ALA A 123 6.09 20.25 -14.59
N ASN A 124 5.74 21.34 -15.26
CA ASN A 124 5.89 22.70 -14.77
C ASN A 124 4.55 23.43 -14.56
N ALA A 125 3.43 22.74 -14.71
CA ALA A 125 2.12 23.34 -14.55
C ALA A 125 1.45 22.88 -13.26
N PRO A 126 0.75 23.77 -12.54
CA PRO A 126 0.09 23.48 -11.28
C PRO A 126 -1.22 22.70 -11.51
N TYR A 127 -1.13 21.40 -11.73
CA TYR A 127 -2.30 20.51 -11.79
C TYR A 127 -2.20 19.40 -10.74
N GLY A 128 -3.30 18.69 -10.51
CA GLY A 128 -3.37 17.68 -9.46
C GLY A 128 -2.49 16.47 -9.71
N ALA A 129 -1.88 16.00 -8.63
CA ALA A 129 -1.12 14.76 -8.57
C ALA A 129 -1.49 13.97 -7.33
N PHE A 130 -1.40 12.64 -7.42
CA PHE A 130 -1.54 11.77 -6.28
C PHE A 130 -0.43 12.05 -5.25
N GLN A 131 -0.80 12.09 -3.98
CA GLN A 131 0.09 12.38 -2.87
C GLN A 131 0.08 11.22 -1.87
N LEU A 132 1.21 10.90 -1.28
CA LEU A 132 1.25 10.03 -0.12
C LEU A 132 0.50 10.67 1.05
N LEU A 133 -0.18 9.85 1.86
CA LEU A 133 -0.80 10.31 3.10
C LEU A 133 0.26 10.75 4.11
N GLY A 134 1.33 9.97 4.25
CA GLY A 134 2.46 10.24 5.12
C GLY A 134 3.26 9.00 5.42
N ASN A 135 4.16 9.10 6.40
CA ASN A 135 4.95 8.00 6.92
C ASN A 135 4.67 7.81 8.40
N LEU A 136 4.53 6.56 8.81
CA LEU A 136 4.53 6.15 10.20
C LEU A 136 5.93 5.64 10.53
N HIS A 137 6.58 6.25 11.52
CA HIS A 137 7.90 5.88 12.00
C HIS A 137 7.81 5.22 13.35
N LEU A 138 8.49 4.11 13.52
CA LEU A 138 8.68 3.45 14.80
C LEU A 138 10.17 3.38 15.11
N GLN A 139 10.53 3.82 16.31
CA GLN A 139 11.86 3.67 16.89
C GLN A 139 11.76 2.68 18.04
N TYR A 140 12.37 1.50 17.89
CA TYR A 140 12.32 0.45 18.91
C TYR A 140 13.50 0.55 19.87
N HIS A 141 13.21 0.41 21.17
CA HIS A 141 14.19 0.38 22.26
C HIS A 141 14.26 -1.05 22.80
N PHE A 142 15.41 -1.68 22.63
CA PHE A 142 15.60 -3.05 23.08
C PHE A 142 16.38 -3.07 24.40
N PRO A 143 15.87 -3.70 25.48
CA PRO A 143 16.48 -3.66 26.80
C PRO A 143 17.88 -4.25 26.88
N ASP A 144 18.17 -5.26 26.07
CA ASP A 144 19.47 -5.92 26.04
C ASP A 144 20.39 -5.24 25.02
N SER A 145 20.90 -4.09 25.39
CA SER A 145 22.00 -3.33 24.80
C SER A 145 22.29 -3.43 23.30
N SER A 146 22.61 -2.32 22.80
CA SER A 146 22.96 -1.82 21.49
C SER A 146 23.86 -2.69 20.59
N ASP A 147 24.61 -3.64 21.09
CA ASP A 147 25.67 -4.32 20.33
C ASP A 147 25.30 -5.71 19.77
N VAL A 148 24.19 -6.29 20.21
CA VAL A 148 23.76 -7.58 19.67
C VAL A 148 22.94 -7.37 18.40
N GLY A 149 23.46 -7.80 17.27
CA GLY A 149 22.73 -7.86 16.02
C GLY A 149 21.43 -8.67 16.15
N TYR A 150 20.63 -8.69 15.12
CA TYR A 150 19.45 -9.55 15.05
C TYR A 150 19.76 -10.84 14.27
N SER A 151 18.94 -11.87 14.49
CA SER A 151 19.07 -13.16 13.81
C SER A 151 17.67 -13.73 13.48
N ALA A 152 17.63 -14.80 12.69
CA ALA A 152 16.41 -15.47 12.28
C ALA A 152 15.34 -14.48 11.75
N TYR A 153 15.80 -13.52 10.95
CA TYR A 153 14.94 -12.51 10.36
C TYR A 153 14.17 -13.09 9.18
N GLU A 154 12.88 -12.83 9.18
CA GLU A 154 11.99 -13.07 8.04
C GLU A 154 10.91 -12.00 8.02
N ARG A 155 10.64 -11.43 6.87
CA ARG A 155 9.43 -10.67 6.58
C ARG A 155 8.72 -11.26 5.38
N GLY A 156 7.41 -11.15 5.36
CA GLY A 156 6.62 -11.69 4.24
C GLY A 156 5.22 -11.15 4.17
N LEU A 157 4.55 -11.49 3.09
CA LEU A 157 3.16 -11.16 2.80
C LEU A 157 2.44 -12.42 2.34
N SER A 158 1.43 -12.86 3.08
CA SER A 158 0.49 -13.88 2.64
C SER A 158 -0.56 -13.24 1.73
N LEU A 159 -0.58 -13.66 0.47
CA LEU A 159 -1.55 -13.15 -0.50
C LEU A 159 -2.96 -13.66 -0.22
N ASP A 160 -3.09 -14.87 0.32
CA ASP A 160 -4.40 -15.44 0.68
C ASP A 160 -5.04 -14.75 1.90
N LYS A 161 -4.22 -14.23 2.81
CA LYS A 161 -4.69 -13.61 4.07
C LYS A 161 -4.64 -12.09 4.05
N ALA A 162 -4.02 -11.49 3.02
CA ALA A 162 -3.71 -10.06 2.98
C ALA A 162 -3.03 -9.58 4.28
N LEU A 163 -2.09 -10.39 4.80
CA LEU A 163 -1.38 -10.18 6.05
C LEU A 163 0.12 -10.17 5.80
N ALA A 164 0.77 -9.06 6.13
CA ALA A 164 2.23 -9.02 6.19
C ALA A 164 2.74 -9.28 7.60
N TRP A 165 3.97 -9.73 7.71
CA TRP A 165 4.64 -9.96 8.99
C TRP A 165 6.13 -9.67 8.90
N THR A 166 6.72 -9.35 10.05
CA THR A 166 8.15 -9.33 10.29
C THR A 166 8.45 -10.10 11.56
N CYS A 167 9.35 -11.08 11.49
CA CYS A 167 9.81 -11.89 12.61
C CYS A 167 11.33 -11.82 12.72
N PHE A 168 11.84 -11.71 13.94
CA PHE A 168 13.28 -11.76 14.19
C PHE A 168 13.56 -12.10 15.65
N ARG A 169 14.82 -12.44 15.94
CA ARG A 169 15.35 -12.54 17.30
C ARG A 169 16.34 -11.42 17.55
N LYS A 170 16.24 -10.79 18.71
CA LYS A 170 17.27 -9.89 19.25
C LYS A 170 17.63 -10.35 20.66
N GLY A 171 18.88 -10.74 20.85
CA GLY A 171 19.27 -11.46 22.05
C GLY A 171 18.49 -12.77 22.20
N LYS A 172 17.85 -12.95 23.36
CA LYS A 172 17.04 -14.14 23.71
C LYS A 172 15.56 -13.97 23.43
N VAL A 173 15.14 -12.82 22.89
CA VAL A 173 13.73 -12.47 22.67
C VAL A 173 13.37 -12.63 21.20
N LYS A 174 12.21 -13.25 20.95
CA LYS A 174 11.61 -13.33 19.63
C LYS A 174 10.55 -12.28 19.51
N TYR A 175 10.65 -11.47 18.46
CA TYR A 175 9.69 -10.42 18.10
C TYR A 175 8.90 -10.82 16.88
N ARG A 176 7.62 -10.46 16.87
CA ARG A 176 6.73 -10.60 15.72
C ARG A 176 5.88 -9.35 15.56
N ARG A 177 5.84 -8.83 14.35
CA ARG A 177 4.99 -7.73 13.93
C ARG A 177 4.07 -8.24 12.83
N GLU A 178 2.81 -7.87 12.88
CA GLU A 178 1.81 -8.24 11.89
C GLU A 178 1.10 -6.97 11.43
N TYR A 179 0.84 -6.88 10.11
CA TYR A 179 0.29 -5.70 9.49
C TYR A 179 -0.86 -6.10 8.58
N PHE A 180 -1.96 -5.38 8.64
CA PHE A 180 -3.06 -5.55 7.70
C PHE A 180 -3.91 -4.27 7.61
N VAL A 181 -4.65 -4.14 6.52
CA VAL A 181 -5.64 -3.08 6.31
C VAL A 181 -7.01 -3.73 6.36
N SER A 182 -7.89 -3.25 7.25
CA SER A 182 -9.24 -3.80 7.38
C SER A 182 -10.06 -3.52 6.12
N GLN A 183 -10.82 -4.52 5.68
CA GLN A 183 -11.72 -4.39 4.53
C GLN A 183 -13.01 -3.65 4.89
N THR A 184 -13.43 -3.71 6.15
CA THR A 184 -14.74 -3.23 6.60
C THR A 184 -14.67 -1.94 7.41
N GLU A 185 -13.55 -1.71 8.12
CA GLU A 185 -13.46 -0.64 9.12
C GLU A 185 -12.61 0.56 8.68
N ASP A 186 -12.06 0.53 7.46
CA ASP A 186 -11.18 1.59 6.94
C ASP A 186 -10.06 2.00 7.94
N VAL A 187 -9.41 1.00 8.53
CA VAL A 187 -8.28 1.19 9.44
C VAL A 187 -7.09 0.34 9.03
N MET A 188 -5.91 0.89 9.27
CA MET A 188 -4.64 0.19 9.17
C MET A 188 -4.26 -0.32 10.55
N ILE A 189 -3.91 -1.59 10.67
CA ILE A 189 -3.62 -2.22 11.97
C ILE A 189 -2.23 -2.82 11.93
N MET A 190 -1.51 -2.54 13.01
CA MET A 190 -0.22 -3.13 13.32
C MET A 190 -0.27 -3.79 14.68
N LYS A 191 0.08 -5.06 14.76
CA LYS A 191 0.16 -5.82 16.01
C LYS A 191 1.61 -6.17 16.31
N LEU A 192 2.09 -5.74 17.46
CA LEU A 192 3.43 -6.00 17.95
C LEU A 192 3.39 -7.02 19.08
N THR A 193 4.25 -8.02 19.02
CA THR A 193 4.38 -9.04 20.06
C THR A 193 5.83 -9.40 20.32
N ALA A 194 6.14 -9.72 21.60
CA ALA A 194 7.38 -10.32 22.02
C ALA A 194 7.09 -11.59 22.83
N ASP A 195 7.96 -12.61 22.78
CA ASP A 195 7.78 -13.85 23.52
C ASP A 195 8.12 -13.73 25.03
N ARG A 196 8.43 -12.51 25.48
CA ARG A 196 8.68 -12.16 26.89
C ARG A 196 7.99 -10.85 27.24
N LYS A 197 7.45 -10.78 28.45
CA LYS A 197 6.81 -9.57 28.98
C LYS A 197 7.83 -8.43 29.16
N GLY A 198 7.37 -7.19 28.97
CA GLY A 198 8.18 -5.99 29.16
C GLY A 198 9.27 -5.77 28.12
N MET A 199 9.22 -6.47 26.98
CA MET A 199 10.24 -6.38 25.93
C MET A 199 9.80 -5.56 24.72
N LEU A 200 8.60 -4.98 24.75
CA LEU A 200 8.14 -4.04 23.72
C LEU A 200 8.22 -2.63 24.30
N ASP A 201 9.16 -1.86 23.79
CA ASP A 201 9.35 -0.45 24.09
C ASP A 201 9.68 0.26 22.76
N PHE A 202 8.91 1.29 22.43
CA PHE A 202 9.06 2.00 21.16
C PHE A 202 8.42 3.38 21.20
N ASP A 203 9.01 4.29 20.46
CA ASP A 203 8.39 5.56 20.09
C ASP A 203 7.71 5.44 18.74
N VAL A 204 6.65 6.21 18.56
CA VAL A 204 5.92 6.29 17.31
C VAL A 204 5.67 7.74 16.92
N ALA A 205 5.90 8.05 15.63
CA ALA A 205 5.67 9.37 15.06
C ALA A 205 5.04 9.24 13.67
N ILE A 206 4.32 10.27 13.26
CA ILE A 206 3.79 10.40 11.90
C ILE A 206 4.31 11.68 11.30
N ASP A 207 4.74 11.62 10.04
CA ASP A 207 5.12 12.79 9.27
C ASP A 207 4.72 12.72 7.80
N ARG A 208 4.96 13.81 7.11
CA ARG A 208 4.96 13.89 5.64
C ARG A 208 5.87 15.06 5.20
N PRO A 209 6.25 15.15 3.89
CA PRO A 209 7.17 16.19 3.45
C PRO A 209 6.70 17.62 3.67
N GLU A 210 5.39 17.88 3.59
CA GLU A 210 4.86 19.26 3.63
C GLU A 210 3.38 19.33 4.03
N ASN A 211 2.92 20.53 4.36
CA ASN A 211 1.50 20.88 4.55
C ASN A 211 0.80 20.05 5.62
N TYR A 212 1.43 19.90 6.79
CA TYR A 212 0.87 19.19 7.92
C TYR A 212 1.22 19.81 9.27
N THR A 213 0.45 19.46 10.26
CA THR A 213 0.69 19.71 11.69
C THR A 213 0.43 18.43 12.45
N CYS A 214 1.31 18.11 13.40
CA CYS A 214 1.11 16.99 14.32
C CYS A 214 0.87 17.50 15.74
N TYR A 215 -0.02 16.85 16.46
CA TYR A 215 -0.27 17.08 17.87
C TYR A 215 -0.80 15.79 18.52
N ALA A 216 -0.71 15.73 19.85
CA ALA A 216 -1.26 14.64 20.63
C ALA A 216 -2.36 15.14 21.56
N ASN A 217 -3.45 14.41 21.67
CA ASN A 217 -4.55 14.67 22.58
C ASN A 217 -5.18 13.35 23.06
N ASP A 218 -5.40 13.22 24.35
CA ASP A 218 -6.03 12.05 25.00
C ASP A 218 -5.44 10.68 24.56
N GLY A 219 -4.11 10.61 24.41
CA GLY A 219 -3.41 9.39 24.01
C GLY A 219 -3.57 9.01 22.54
N VAL A 220 -4.05 9.93 21.72
CA VAL A 220 -4.12 9.82 20.26
C VAL A 220 -3.18 10.83 19.62
N VAL A 221 -2.38 10.41 18.67
CA VAL A 221 -1.57 11.29 17.83
C VAL A 221 -2.36 11.63 16.57
N TYR A 222 -2.42 12.90 16.26
CA TYR A 222 -3.10 13.45 15.09
C TYR A 222 -2.07 14.06 14.14
N MET A 223 -2.25 13.81 12.86
CA MET A 223 -1.62 14.57 11.78
C MET A 223 -2.71 15.10 10.89
N GLU A 224 -2.77 16.40 10.72
CA GLU A 224 -3.75 17.06 9.85
C GLU A 224 -3.09 18.06 8.92
N GLY A 225 -3.72 18.33 7.81
CA GLY A 225 -3.21 19.31 6.87
C GLY A 225 -4.15 19.57 5.71
N GLN A 226 -3.66 20.38 4.78
CA GLN A 226 -4.40 20.75 3.60
C GLN A 226 -3.45 20.86 2.40
N LEU A 227 -3.76 20.12 1.34
CA LEU A 227 -2.97 20.14 0.11
C LEU A 227 -3.19 21.45 -0.67
N ASP A 228 -2.25 21.77 -1.54
CA ASP A 228 -2.40 22.85 -2.51
C ASP A 228 -3.37 22.42 -3.62
N ASN A 229 -4.16 23.35 -4.13
CA ASN A 229 -5.11 23.11 -5.21
C ASN A 229 -4.53 23.39 -6.61
N GLY A 230 -3.25 23.70 -6.72
CA GLY A 230 -2.56 23.98 -7.98
C GLY A 230 -2.76 25.40 -8.54
N ILE A 231 -3.57 26.24 -7.90
CA ILE A 231 -3.85 27.63 -8.33
C ILE A 231 -3.73 28.63 -7.18
N GLY A 232 -2.92 28.30 -6.17
CA GLY A 232 -2.65 29.17 -5.02
C GLY A 232 -3.82 29.27 -4.03
N LYS A 233 -4.69 28.25 -3.97
CA LYS A 233 -5.80 28.14 -3.01
C LYS A 233 -5.72 26.83 -2.25
N ALA A 234 -6.55 26.71 -1.22
CA ALA A 234 -6.65 25.52 -0.41
C ALA A 234 -7.31 24.34 -1.18
N GLY A 235 -6.67 23.18 -1.15
CA GLY A 235 -7.15 21.94 -1.76
C GLY A 235 -7.73 20.95 -0.75
N THR A 236 -7.48 19.68 -0.94
CA THR A 236 -7.98 18.57 -0.11
C THR A 236 -7.49 18.69 1.33
N LYS A 237 -8.39 18.67 2.29
CA LYS A 237 -8.08 18.54 3.73
C LYS A 237 -7.99 17.07 4.09
N TYR A 238 -7.07 16.75 4.99
CA TYR A 238 -6.90 15.37 5.48
C TYR A 238 -6.58 15.35 6.97
N MET A 239 -6.87 14.22 7.62
CA MET A 239 -6.50 13.95 9.00
C MET A 239 -6.15 12.48 9.16
N VAL A 240 -5.09 12.18 9.90
CA VAL A 240 -4.71 10.85 10.34
C VAL A 240 -4.81 10.80 11.86
N GLN A 241 -5.36 9.72 12.38
CA GLN A 241 -5.39 9.44 13.81
C GLN A 241 -4.61 8.15 14.06
N LEU A 242 -3.64 8.22 14.96
CA LEU A 242 -2.87 7.07 15.41
C LEU A 242 -3.15 6.83 16.89
N LYS A 243 -3.61 5.63 17.21
CA LYS A 243 -3.83 5.20 18.58
C LYS A 243 -3.06 3.93 18.89
N VAL A 244 -2.38 3.92 20.02
CA VAL A 244 -1.68 2.75 20.53
C VAL A 244 -2.52 2.13 21.66
N TRP A 245 -2.71 0.81 21.62
CA TRP A 245 -3.32 0.03 22.70
C TRP A 245 -2.29 -0.94 23.25
N THR A 246 -2.12 -0.94 24.56
CA THR A 246 -1.25 -1.88 25.28
C THR A 246 -2.10 -2.80 26.14
N ALA A 247 -1.76 -4.08 26.19
CA ALA A 247 -2.49 -5.05 27.03
C ALA A 247 -2.17 -4.87 28.52
N ASP A 248 -0.89 -4.60 28.84
CA ASP A 248 -0.36 -4.50 30.21
C ASP A 248 0.80 -3.49 30.32
N GLY A 249 0.87 -2.54 29.39
CA GLY A 249 1.87 -1.48 29.33
C GLY A 249 1.29 -0.09 29.57
N THR A 250 2.13 0.92 29.51
CA THR A 250 1.78 2.34 29.55
C THR A 250 2.14 3.02 28.23
N SER A 251 1.38 4.03 27.85
CA SER A 251 1.70 4.91 26.73
C SER A 251 1.69 6.36 27.20
N HIS A 252 2.63 7.15 26.70
CA HIS A 252 2.71 8.58 26.93
C HIS A 252 2.76 9.29 25.58
N SER A 253 2.12 10.45 25.51
CA SER A 253 2.21 11.36 24.35
C SER A 253 2.92 12.64 24.78
N PHE A 254 3.79 13.17 23.95
CA PHE A 254 4.57 14.41 24.16
C PHE A 254 4.66 15.22 22.89
#